data_669f7ef27bdedd001848084d5aab20ff
#
_entry.id   669f7ef27bdedd001848084d5aab20ff
#
_cell.length_a   1.000
_cell.length_b   1.000
_cell.length_c   1.000
_cell.angle_alpha   90.00
_cell.angle_beta   90.00
_cell.angle_gamma   90.00
#
_symmetry.space_group_name_H-M   'P 1'
#
loop_
_entity.id
_entity.type
_entity.pdbx_description
1 polymer ?
#
loop_
_entity_poly.entity_id
_entity_poly.type
_entity_poly.pdbx_seq_one_letter_code
_entity_poly.pdbx_strand_id
1 'polypeptide(L)'
;MDKIKILCLVVLGFCLGFFSGKAHGFDENGEAFCLAQNIYFEAGNQPLAGKLAVAHVVRNRVEDSQFPDTYCGVIYQTKKWRTSWTGNQVPVLGMCQFSWFCDGKSDEPKDSKTWEVCLQIAQSFIKEEQIDITEGAMWYHADYILPYWAEHLNNTVYINNHIFYK
;
A
#
# COMPACT_ATOMS: atom_id res chain seq x y z
N MET A 1 24.81 -7.79 -77.25
CA MET A 1 23.40 -7.53 -76.80
C MET A 1 23.23 -8.03 -75.39
N ASP A 2 23.65 -7.20 -74.46
CA ASP A 2 23.75 -7.58 -73.02
C ASP A 2 22.59 -7.01 -72.22
N LYS A 3 21.86 -7.91 -71.62
CA LYS A 3 20.71 -7.54 -70.79
C LYS A 3 21.20 -7.12 -69.38
N ILE A 4 21.14 -5.84 -69.10
CA ILE A 4 21.38 -5.27 -67.76
C ILE A 4 20.21 -5.64 -66.86
N LYS A 5 20.47 -6.49 -65.89
CA LYS A 5 19.52 -6.77 -64.79
C LYS A 5 19.65 -5.67 -63.74
N ILE A 6 18.62 -4.84 -63.63
CA ILE A 6 18.48 -3.87 -62.54
C ILE A 6 18.00 -4.63 -61.32
N LEU A 7 18.88 -4.69 -60.30
CA LEU A 7 18.56 -5.25 -58.99
C LEU A 7 17.97 -4.14 -58.09
N CYS A 8 16.65 -4.16 -57.92
CA CYS A 8 16.00 -3.29 -56.94
C CYS A 8 16.26 -3.79 -55.51
N LEU A 9 17.17 -3.12 -54.83
CA LEU A 9 17.35 -3.30 -53.39
C LEU A 9 16.25 -2.54 -52.64
N VAL A 10 15.25 -3.26 -52.17
CA VAL A 10 14.26 -2.73 -51.23
C VAL A 10 14.91 -2.71 -49.83
N VAL A 11 15.33 -1.54 -49.41
CA VAL A 11 15.77 -1.30 -48.01
C VAL A 11 14.52 -1.14 -47.17
N LEU A 12 14.12 -2.21 -46.49
CA LEU A 12 13.12 -2.17 -45.44
C LEU A 12 13.74 -1.48 -44.23
N GLY A 13 13.50 -0.17 -44.10
CA GLY A 13 13.81 0.58 -42.93
C GLY A 13 12.94 0.15 -41.74
N PHE A 14 13.49 -0.70 -40.90
CA PHE A 14 12.87 -1.09 -39.63
C PHE A 14 13.03 0.08 -38.65
N CYS A 15 12.04 0.98 -38.60
CA CYS A 15 11.95 1.99 -37.56
C CYS A 15 11.67 1.30 -36.23
N LEU A 16 12.72 0.94 -35.50
CA LEU A 16 12.64 0.64 -34.07
C LEU A 16 12.32 1.94 -33.35
N GLY A 17 11.03 2.22 -33.21
CA GLY A 17 10.55 3.24 -32.28
C GLY A 17 10.91 2.82 -30.86
N PHE A 18 11.98 3.39 -30.32
CA PHE A 18 12.25 3.34 -28.90
C PHE A 18 11.12 4.11 -28.20
N PHE A 19 10.07 3.41 -27.78
CA PHE A 19 9.19 3.90 -26.75
C PHE A 19 10.01 3.97 -25.45
N SER A 20 10.64 5.11 -25.22
CA SER A 20 11.15 5.48 -23.89
C SER A 20 9.94 5.80 -23.00
N GLY A 21 9.17 4.77 -22.64
CA GLY A 21 8.31 4.83 -21.50
C GLY A 21 9.22 5.04 -20.29
N LYS A 22 9.19 6.22 -19.67
CA LYS A 22 9.64 6.36 -18.29
C LYS A 22 8.75 5.43 -17.48
N ALA A 23 9.20 4.20 -17.27
CA ALA A 23 8.72 3.41 -16.15
C ALA A 23 9.06 4.26 -14.92
N HIS A 24 8.07 4.91 -14.31
CA HIS A 24 8.17 5.27 -12.91
C HIS A 24 8.39 3.93 -12.23
N GLY A 25 9.64 3.67 -11.86
CA GLY A 25 9.97 2.46 -11.14
C GLY A 25 9.16 2.51 -9.85
N PHE A 26 8.13 1.67 -9.77
CA PHE A 26 7.44 1.38 -8.52
C PHE A 26 8.55 0.91 -7.57
N ASP A 27 8.83 1.70 -6.53
CA ASP A 27 9.80 1.33 -5.51
C ASP A 27 9.19 0.28 -4.60
N GLU A 28 9.17 -0.96 -5.09
CA GLU A 28 8.62 -2.10 -4.34
C GLU A 28 9.21 -2.21 -2.94
N ASN A 29 10.46 -1.81 -2.74
CA ASN A 29 11.10 -1.88 -1.43
C ASN A 29 10.56 -0.78 -0.50
N GLY A 30 10.37 0.44 -0.99
CA GLY A 30 9.77 1.52 -0.22
C GLY A 30 8.31 1.24 0.12
N GLU A 31 7.50 0.80 -0.84
CA GLU A 31 6.10 0.45 -0.65
C GLU A 31 5.93 -0.75 0.31
N ALA A 32 6.79 -1.78 0.17
CA ALA A 32 6.79 -2.93 1.07
C ALA A 32 7.20 -2.52 2.50
N PHE A 33 8.12 -1.60 2.66
CA PHE A 33 8.52 -1.07 3.96
C PHE A 33 7.33 -0.37 4.66
N CYS A 34 6.64 0.52 3.95
CA CYS A 34 5.46 1.21 4.49
C CYS A 34 4.37 0.20 4.89
N LEU A 35 4.06 -0.77 4.01
CA LEU A 35 3.06 -1.79 4.30
C LEU A 35 3.46 -2.65 5.49
N ALA A 36 4.74 -3.03 5.61
CA ALA A 36 5.25 -3.80 6.74
C ALA A 36 5.12 -3.02 8.06
N GLN A 37 5.42 -1.72 8.07
CA GLN A 37 5.20 -0.88 9.25
C GLN A 37 3.73 -0.86 9.66
N ASN A 38 2.82 -0.68 8.71
CA ASN A 38 1.40 -0.69 9.03
C ASN A 38 0.94 -2.04 9.59
N ILE A 39 1.34 -3.16 8.97
CA ILE A 39 1.05 -4.50 9.48
C ILE A 39 1.62 -4.70 10.88
N TYR A 40 2.83 -4.20 11.14
CA TYR A 40 3.50 -4.33 12.44
C TYR A 40 2.73 -3.62 13.56
N PHE A 41 2.35 -2.36 13.34
CA PHE A 41 1.68 -1.57 14.37
C PHE A 41 0.20 -1.92 14.55
N GLU A 42 -0.50 -2.28 13.48
CA GLU A 42 -1.93 -2.59 13.52
C GLU A 42 -2.23 -4.07 13.85
N ALA A 43 -1.38 -4.99 13.41
CA ALA A 43 -1.64 -6.43 13.50
C ALA A 43 -0.41 -7.26 13.87
N GLY A 44 0.65 -6.69 14.43
CA GLY A 44 1.90 -7.40 14.71
C GLY A 44 1.72 -8.62 15.62
N ASN A 45 0.79 -8.56 16.57
CA ASN A 45 0.45 -9.65 17.49
C ASN A 45 -0.65 -10.59 16.94
N GLN A 46 -1.23 -10.30 15.77
CA GLN A 46 -2.28 -11.14 15.18
C GLN A 46 -1.72 -12.34 14.42
N PRO A 47 -2.50 -13.42 14.25
CA PRO A 47 -2.21 -14.46 13.27
C PRO A 47 -2.07 -13.93 11.85
N LEU A 48 -1.57 -14.77 10.91
CA LEU A 48 -1.35 -14.40 9.52
C LEU A 48 -2.60 -13.78 8.86
N ALA A 49 -3.78 -14.35 9.11
CA ALA A 49 -5.02 -13.83 8.54
C ALA A 49 -5.31 -12.37 8.95
N GLY A 50 -5.05 -11.99 10.21
CA GLY A 50 -5.21 -10.61 10.66
C GLY A 50 -4.21 -9.64 10.01
N LYS A 51 -2.96 -10.09 9.82
CA LYS A 51 -1.93 -9.32 9.10
C LYS A 51 -2.30 -9.09 7.64
N LEU A 52 -2.76 -10.15 6.95
CA LEU A 52 -3.23 -10.07 5.56
C LEU A 52 -4.49 -9.19 5.43
N ALA A 53 -5.42 -9.28 6.37
CA ALA A 53 -6.63 -8.45 6.35
C ALA A 53 -6.30 -6.96 6.44
N VAL A 54 -5.37 -6.55 7.30
CA VAL A 54 -4.89 -5.15 7.35
C VAL A 54 -4.21 -4.75 6.04
N ALA A 55 -3.41 -5.64 5.43
CA ALA A 55 -2.79 -5.36 4.13
C ALA A 55 -3.83 -5.20 3.01
N HIS A 56 -4.89 -6.02 3.01
CA HIS A 56 -5.99 -5.89 2.04
C HIS A 56 -6.72 -4.55 2.15
N VAL A 57 -7.00 -4.07 3.36
CA VAL A 57 -7.62 -2.74 3.52
C VAL A 57 -6.73 -1.63 2.91
N VAL A 58 -5.42 -1.70 3.08
CA VAL A 58 -4.52 -0.73 2.44
C VAL A 58 -4.57 -0.86 0.92
N ARG A 59 -4.54 -2.08 0.36
CA ARG A 59 -4.67 -2.32 -1.09
C ARG A 59 -6.00 -1.80 -1.62
N ASN A 60 -7.11 -2.11 -0.99
CA ASN A 60 -8.44 -1.65 -1.40
C ASN A 60 -8.51 -0.12 -1.48
N ARG A 61 -7.87 0.57 -0.52
CA ARG A 61 -7.77 2.03 -0.55
C ARG A 61 -6.88 2.55 -1.68
N VAL A 62 -5.73 1.90 -1.95
CA VAL A 62 -4.85 2.25 -3.08
C VAL A 62 -5.59 2.13 -4.42
N GLU A 63 -6.49 1.16 -4.54
CA GLU A 63 -7.29 0.90 -5.74
C GLU A 63 -8.52 1.81 -5.86
N ASP A 64 -8.92 2.50 -4.78
CA ASP A 64 -10.05 3.42 -4.75
C ASP A 64 -9.60 4.88 -4.98
N SER A 65 -10.24 5.56 -5.93
CA SER A 65 -9.90 6.94 -6.33
C SER A 65 -10.08 8.00 -5.23
N GLN A 66 -10.70 7.68 -4.10
CA GLN A 66 -10.85 8.57 -2.96
C GLN A 66 -9.61 8.62 -2.06
N PHE A 67 -8.65 7.71 -2.27
CA PHE A 67 -7.42 7.57 -1.50
C PHE A 67 -6.19 7.81 -2.37
N PRO A 68 -5.00 8.00 -1.77
CA PRO A 68 -3.75 8.00 -2.50
C PRO A 68 -3.51 6.67 -3.24
N ASP A 69 -2.84 6.74 -4.38
CA ASP A 69 -2.59 5.64 -5.31
C ASP A 69 -1.32 4.81 -4.96
N THR A 70 -0.78 4.97 -3.77
CA THR A 70 0.40 4.23 -3.26
C THR A 70 0.17 3.75 -1.84
N TYR A 71 0.80 2.63 -1.46
CA TYR A 71 0.72 2.11 -0.09
C TYR A 71 1.25 3.13 0.93
N CYS A 72 2.43 3.70 0.68
CA CYS A 72 2.99 4.74 1.54
C CYS A 72 2.06 5.96 1.64
N GLY A 73 1.45 6.38 0.52
CA GLY A 73 0.50 7.48 0.49
C GLY A 73 -0.73 7.24 1.36
N VAL A 74 -1.32 6.04 1.29
CA VAL A 74 -2.46 5.63 2.13
C VAL A 74 -2.06 5.54 3.61
N ILE A 75 -0.91 4.93 3.90
CA ILE A 75 -0.47 4.63 5.26
C ILE A 75 -0.11 5.91 6.03
N TYR A 76 0.61 6.82 5.38
CA TYR A 76 1.00 8.09 6.01
C TYR A 76 0.03 9.24 5.76
N GLN A 77 -1.18 8.94 5.28
CA GLN A 77 -2.20 9.94 5.06
C GLN A 77 -2.59 10.62 6.36
N THR A 78 -2.54 11.95 6.38
CA THR A 78 -3.00 12.79 7.50
C THR A 78 -3.84 13.96 7.00
N LYS A 79 -4.85 14.34 7.78
CA LYS A 79 -5.70 15.50 7.48
C LYS A 79 -4.98 16.82 7.74
N LYS A 80 -3.91 16.83 8.56
CA LYS A 80 -3.24 18.06 8.96
C LYS A 80 -1.79 17.85 9.33
N TRP A 81 -0.93 18.70 8.78
CA TRP A 81 0.48 18.82 9.14
C TRP A 81 0.72 20.09 9.97
N ARG A 82 1.76 20.09 10.78
CA ARG A 82 2.26 21.27 11.49
C ARG A 82 3.78 21.32 11.40
N THR A 83 4.33 22.51 11.44
CA THR A 83 5.77 22.70 11.57
C THR A 83 6.19 22.50 13.03
N SER A 84 7.14 21.59 13.27
CA SER A 84 7.75 21.39 14.59
C SER A 84 8.67 22.57 14.95
N TRP A 85 9.13 22.63 16.18
CA TRP A 85 10.12 23.62 16.62
C TRP A 85 11.47 23.48 15.92
N THR A 86 11.78 22.30 15.35
CA THR A 86 12.98 22.05 14.51
C THR A 86 12.79 22.45 13.05
N GLY A 87 11.62 22.96 12.65
CA GLY A 87 11.30 23.30 11.27
C GLY A 87 10.76 22.14 10.42
N ASN A 88 10.73 20.92 10.94
CA ASN A 88 10.23 19.75 10.19
C ASN A 88 8.70 19.73 10.15
N GLN A 89 8.14 19.22 9.04
CA GLN A 89 6.72 18.92 8.97
C GLN A 89 6.45 17.63 9.75
N VAL A 90 5.52 17.69 10.69
CA VAL A 90 5.07 16.54 11.48
C VAL A 90 3.55 16.46 11.45
N PRO A 91 2.96 15.25 11.45
CA PRO A 91 1.52 15.09 11.46
C PRO A 91 0.93 15.61 12.81
N VAL A 92 -0.29 16.09 12.74
CA VAL A 92 -1.01 16.51 13.95
C VAL A 92 -1.61 15.28 14.63
N LEU A 93 -1.45 15.21 15.94
CA LEU A 93 -1.95 14.13 16.80
C LEU A 93 -3.44 13.82 16.51
N GLY A 94 -3.77 12.55 16.30
CA GLY A 94 -5.12 12.09 16.07
C GLY A 94 -5.72 12.45 14.69
N MET A 95 -4.91 12.98 13.76
CA MET A 95 -5.37 13.38 12.41
C MET A 95 -4.94 12.41 11.30
N CYS A 96 -4.28 11.31 11.65
CA CYS A 96 -3.80 10.31 10.68
C CYS A 96 -4.82 9.23 10.41
N GLN A 97 -4.69 8.63 9.23
CA GLN A 97 -5.51 7.49 8.82
C GLN A 97 -5.23 6.27 9.70
N PHE A 98 -3.97 6.03 10.02
CA PHE A 98 -3.51 5.05 10.99
C PHE A 98 -2.96 5.78 12.22
N SER A 99 -3.50 5.46 13.39
CA SER A 99 -3.25 6.23 14.62
C SER A 99 -1.80 6.20 15.08
N TRP A 100 -1.10 5.10 14.86
CA TRP A 100 0.29 4.93 15.26
C TRP A 100 1.22 5.98 14.62
N PHE A 101 0.96 6.40 13.37
CA PHE A 101 1.78 7.39 12.67
C PHE A 101 1.75 8.78 13.31
N CYS A 102 0.73 9.11 14.07
CA CYS A 102 0.63 10.41 14.74
C CYS A 102 0.22 10.33 16.21
N ASP A 103 0.62 9.26 16.90
CA ASP A 103 0.42 9.11 18.35
C ASP A 103 1.55 9.76 19.19
N GLY A 104 2.58 10.28 18.51
CA GLY A 104 3.73 10.96 19.11
C GLY A 104 4.79 10.03 19.67
N LYS A 105 4.70 8.73 19.42
CA LYS A 105 5.72 7.74 19.77
C LYS A 105 6.68 7.51 18.60
N SER A 106 7.67 6.67 18.82
CA SER A 106 8.57 6.24 17.73
C SER A 106 7.88 5.23 16.83
N ASP A 107 7.97 5.48 15.51
CA ASP A 107 7.48 4.59 14.46
C ASP A 107 8.50 3.49 14.09
N GLU A 108 9.54 3.31 14.90
CA GLU A 108 10.53 2.25 14.70
C GLU A 108 10.03 0.93 15.32
N PRO A 109 9.95 -0.17 14.53
CA PRO A 109 9.64 -1.49 15.05
C PRO A 109 10.68 -1.96 16.06
N LYS A 110 10.25 -2.30 17.28
CA LYS A 110 11.17 -2.71 18.37
C LYS A 110 11.43 -4.20 18.42
N ASP A 111 10.46 -5.02 18.01
CA ASP A 111 10.62 -6.47 17.94
C ASP A 111 11.07 -6.91 16.54
N SER A 112 12.33 -7.30 16.43
CA SER A 112 12.97 -7.64 15.15
C SER A 112 12.35 -8.88 14.49
N LYS A 113 11.87 -9.85 15.27
CA LYS A 113 11.26 -11.07 14.72
C LYS A 113 9.91 -10.77 14.10
N THR A 114 9.05 -10.03 14.82
CA THR A 114 7.76 -9.60 14.30
C THR A 114 7.95 -8.70 13.08
N TRP A 115 8.95 -7.80 13.11
CA TRP A 115 9.27 -6.94 11.99
C TRP A 115 9.64 -7.73 10.73
N GLU A 116 10.54 -8.69 10.86
CA GLU A 116 10.96 -9.54 9.73
C GLU A 116 9.79 -10.29 9.10
N VAL A 117 8.90 -10.86 9.92
CA VAL A 117 7.68 -11.51 9.44
C VAL A 117 6.77 -10.52 8.70
N CYS A 118 6.55 -9.32 9.25
CA CYS A 118 5.72 -8.31 8.60
C CYS A 118 6.32 -7.85 7.27
N LEU A 119 7.66 -7.70 7.19
CA LEU A 119 8.35 -7.33 5.97
C LEU A 119 8.23 -8.41 4.88
N GLN A 120 8.41 -9.69 5.24
CA GLN A 120 8.22 -10.81 4.32
C GLN A 120 6.78 -10.86 3.80
N ILE A 121 5.78 -10.69 4.67
CA ILE A 121 4.37 -10.63 4.29
C ILE A 121 4.13 -9.48 3.30
N ALA A 122 4.60 -8.27 3.61
CA ALA A 122 4.41 -7.10 2.76
C ALA A 122 5.05 -7.27 1.38
N GLN A 123 6.28 -7.79 1.32
CA GLN A 123 7.00 -8.05 0.06
C GLN A 123 6.26 -9.06 -0.83
N SER A 124 5.77 -10.17 -0.26
CA SER A 124 4.99 -11.16 -1.00
C SER A 124 3.63 -10.60 -1.41
N PHE A 125 2.98 -9.86 -0.51
CA PHE A 125 1.65 -9.28 -0.73
C PHE A 125 1.62 -8.29 -1.90
N ILE A 126 2.65 -7.46 -2.05
CA ILE A 126 2.73 -6.49 -3.15
C ILE A 126 3.01 -7.19 -4.50
N LYS A 127 3.81 -8.26 -4.50
CA LYS A 127 4.22 -8.97 -5.73
C LYS A 127 3.17 -9.93 -6.25
N GLU A 128 2.36 -10.48 -5.36
CA GLU A 128 1.42 -11.55 -5.68
C GLU A 128 -0.02 -11.04 -5.64
N GLU A 129 -0.80 -11.44 -6.62
CA GLU A 129 -2.25 -11.27 -6.55
C GLU A 129 -2.82 -12.25 -5.52
N GLN A 130 -3.56 -11.73 -4.57
CA GLN A 130 -4.18 -12.51 -3.51
C GLN A 130 -5.68 -12.24 -3.46
N ILE A 131 -6.44 -13.28 -3.11
CA ILE A 131 -7.89 -13.15 -2.88
C ILE A 131 -8.10 -12.23 -1.66
N ASP A 132 -8.91 -11.20 -1.83
CA ASP A 132 -9.24 -10.29 -0.74
C ASP A 132 -10.15 -10.98 0.28
N ILE A 133 -9.56 -11.32 1.43
CA ILE A 133 -10.27 -11.96 2.55
C ILE A 133 -11.13 -10.98 3.35
N THR A 134 -11.09 -9.68 3.02
CA THR A 134 -11.87 -8.64 3.69
C THR A 134 -13.13 -8.25 2.92
N GLU A 135 -13.35 -8.86 1.74
CA GLU A 135 -14.51 -8.60 0.86
C GLU A 135 -14.66 -7.13 0.43
N GLY A 136 -13.53 -6.49 0.13
CA GLY A 136 -13.48 -5.09 -0.31
C GLY A 136 -13.55 -4.08 0.82
N ALA A 137 -13.23 -4.47 2.06
CA ALA A 137 -13.28 -3.55 3.19
C ALA A 137 -12.24 -2.43 3.07
N MET A 138 -12.66 -1.23 3.44
CA MET A 138 -11.82 -0.03 3.50
C MET A 138 -11.69 0.53 4.91
N TRP A 139 -12.45 0.03 5.87
CA TRP A 139 -12.41 0.43 7.28
C TRP A 139 -12.42 -0.81 8.18
N TYR A 140 -11.81 -0.67 9.34
CA TYR A 140 -11.89 -1.67 10.40
C TYR A 140 -11.66 -1.03 11.77
N HIS A 141 -12.08 -1.73 12.80
CA HIS A 141 -11.75 -1.40 14.18
C HIS A 141 -11.54 -2.69 15.00
N ALA A 142 -10.88 -2.56 16.13
CA ALA A 142 -10.76 -3.66 17.07
C ALA A 142 -12.12 -3.98 17.71
N ASP A 143 -12.41 -5.25 17.92
CA ASP A 143 -13.73 -5.76 18.37
C ASP A 143 -14.19 -5.23 19.76
N TYR A 144 -13.26 -4.73 20.56
CA TYR A 144 -13.54 -4.11 21.86
C TYR A 144 -13.83 -2.60 21.80
N ILE A 145 -13.87 -1.99 20.61
CA ILE A 145 -14.19 -0.58 20.39
C ILE A 145 -15.34 -0.52 19.38
N LEU A 146 -16.31 0.37 19.63
CA LEU A 146 -17.36 0.68 18.67
C LEU A 146 -17.26 2.15 18.26
N PRO A 147 -16.59 2.46 17.12
CA PRO A 147 -16.53 3.83 16.63
C PRO A 147 -17.89 4.28 16.09
N TYR A 148 -18.19 5.57 16.21
CA TYR A 148 -19.47 6.14 15.76
C TYR A 148 -19.76 5.91 14.25
N TRP A 149 -18.71 5.80 13.43
CA TRP A 149 -18.84 5.59 12.00
C TRP A 149 -19.25 4.15 11.63
N ALA A 150 -19.03 3.17 12.50
CA ALA A 150 -19.31 1.76 12.21
C ALA A 150 -20.80 1.49 11.98
N GLU A 151 -21.69 2.26 12.63
CA GLU A 151 -23.15 2.16 12.44
C GLU A 151 -23.61 2.66 11.06
N HIS A 152 -22.74 3.39 10.33
CA HIS A 152 -23.06 3.97 9.02
C HIS A 152 -22.44 3.19 7.85
N LEU A 153 -21.74 2.11 8.10
CA LEU A 153 -21.07 1.28 7.11
C LEU A 153 -21.60 -0.16 7.16
N ASN A 154 -21.43 -0.87 6.04
CA ASN A 154 -21.79 -2.27 5.96
C ASN A 154 -20.64 -3.13 6.51
N ASN A 155 -20.94 -3.96 7.53
CA ASN A 155 -20.01 -4.97 7.98
C ASN A 155 -19.79 -6.00 6.88
N THR A 156 -18.52 -6.34 6.59
CA THR A 156 -18.16 -7.37 5.62
C THR A 156 -17.78 -8.67 6.32
N VAL A 157 -16.75 -8.64 7.17
CA VAL A 157 -16.21 -9.83 7.81
C VAL A 157 -15.63 -9.52 9.19
N TYR A 158 -15.54 -10.53 10.03
CA TYR A 158 -14.82 -10.53 11.31
C TYR A 158 -13.60 -11.46 11.19
N ILE A 159 -12.40 -10.89 11.35
CA ILE A 159 -11.14 -11.65 11.28
C ILE A 159 -10.32 -11.38 12.54
N ASN A 160 -10.06 -12.42 13.30
CA ASN A 160 -9.37 -12.36 14.59
C ASN A 160 -10.04 -11.33 15.53
N ASN A 161 -9.34 -10.22 15.87
CA ASN A 161 -9.84 -9.20 16.78
C ASN A 161 -10.28 -7.94 16.03
N HIS A 162 -10.55 -8.01 14.73
CA HIS A 162 -10.96 -6.88 13.91
C HIS A 162 -12.29 -7.12 13.20
N ILE A 163 -13.12 -6.10 13.14
CA ILE A 163 -14.37 -6.06 12.38
C ILE A 163 -14.16 -5.13 11.19
N PHE A 164 -14.48 -5.63 9.99
CA PHE A 164 -14.20 -4.96 8.71
C PHE A 164 -15.47 -4.42 8.07
N TYR A 165 -15.35 -3.31 7.32
CA TYR A 165 -16.50 -2.56 6.77
C TYR A 165 -16.19 -1.97 5.39
N LYS A 166 -17.28 -1.80 4.59
CA LYS A 166 -17.29 -1.04 3.34
C LYS A 166 -18.53 -0.18 3.19
#